data_76acb64af63116855753cfd83ea31898
#
_entry.id   76acb64af63116855753cfd83ea31898
#
_cell.length_a   1.000
_cell.length_b   1.000
_cell.length_c   1.000
_cell.angle_alpha   90.00
_cell.angle_beta   90.00
_cell.angle_gamma   90.00
#
_symmetry.space_group_name_H-M   'P 1'
#
loop_
_entity.id
_entity.type
_entity.pdbx_description
1 polymer ?
#
loop_
_entity_poly.entity_id
_entity_poly.type
_entity_poly.pdbx_seq_one_letter_code
_entity_poly.pdbx_strand_id
1 'polypeptide(L)'
;IEHRERTTRRKRWQQQDSDEDYTAKQLDRDVVNPSQIRTIIRTFRDHLPVMFPNRQEVPKTLIFAKNDSHADDIIKMVREEFGQGNEFCKKITYKAKDDIVGENGEVIEQGEEPKTVLANFRNDYNPRIAVTVDMIATGTDVRPLECLLFMRDVKSRNYFEQMKGRGTRTLDKEGLQKVSPSASSAKTHYVIVDAIGVTKSLKTASQQLDTKRSVSFSDLGKAVVFGGAFDSDSISSLAARLARLNKQLDDEQQQRITEITGGVPLPQLVKDLFHAINADEIHQAACE
;
A
#
# COMPACT_ATOMS: atom_id res chain seq x y z
N ILE A 1 -11.64 -12.12 22.61
CA ILE A 1 -11.20 -11.60 21.30
C ILE A 1 -11.99 -12.30 20.21
N GLU A 2 -12.50 -11.55 19.25
CA GLU A 2 -13.20 -12.09 18.07
C GLU A 2 -12.16 -12.56 17.05
N HIS A 3 -12.07 -13.86 16.81
CA HIS A 3 -11.30 -14.44 15.73
C HIS A 3 -12.20 -14.72 14.53
N ARG A 4 -11.83 -14.24 13.33
CA ARG A 4 -12.50 -14.61 12.09
C ARG A 4 -11.64 -15.58 11.29
N GLU A 5 -12.20 -16.73 11.00
CA GLU A 5 -11.55 -17.74 10.18
C GLU A 5 -11.50 -17.26 8.72
N ARG A 6 -10.30 -17.24 8.11
CA ARG A 6 -10.03 -16.63 6.80
C ARG A 6 -10.82 -17.29 5.66
N THR A 7 -11.10 -18.61 5.76
CA THR A 7 -11.72 -19.40 4.69
C THR A 7 -13.25 -19.45 4.80
N THR A 8 -13.78 -19.50 6.00
CA THR A 8 -15.21 -19.77 6.24
C THR A 8 -15.98 -18.55 6.73
N ARG A 9 -15.26 -17.44 7.06
CA ARG A 9 -15.80 -16.22 7.68
C ARG A 9 -16.53 -16.45 9.00
N ARG A 10 -16.44 -17.64 9.62
CA ARG A 10 -17.06 -17.94 10.90
C ARG A 10 -16.39 -17.16 12.02
N LYS A 11 -17.19 -16.47 12.80
CA LYS A 11 -16.75 -15.78 14.02
C LYS A 11 -16.61 -16.82 15.14
N ARG A 12 -15.43 -16.87 15.76
CA ARG A 12 -15.22 -17.61 17.02
C ARG A 12 -14.87 -16.62 18.10
N TRP A 13 -15.65 -16.64 19.18
CA TRP A 13 -15.30 -15.94 20.41
C TRP A 13 -14.43 -16.87 21.23
N GLN A 14 -13.21 -16.48 21.51
CA GLN A 14 -12.30 -17.22 22.37
C GLN A 14 -12.04 -16.38 23.62
N GLN A 15 -12.37 -16.92 24.79
CA GLN A 15 -12.01 -16.29 26.05
C GLN A 15 -10.51 -16.51 26.24
N GLN A 16 -9.78 -15.45 26.43
CA GLN A 16 -8.34 -15.49 26.58
C GLN A 16 -8.02 -15.50 28.06
N ASP A 17 -7.41 -16.57 28.55
CA ASP A 17 -7.00 -16.74 29.95
C ASP A 17 -5.56 -16.27 30.23
N SER A 18 -4.83 -15.84 29.22
CA SER A 18 -3.46 -15.33 29.33
C SER A 18 -3.18 -14.24 28.30
N ASP A 19 -2.31 -13.28 28.64
CA ASP A 19 -1.78 -12.29 27.71
C ASP A 19 -0.90 -13.02 26.68
N GLU A 20 -1.36 -13.07 25.42
CA GLU A 20 -0.55 -13.55 24.30
C GLU A 20 0.12 -12.35 23.64
N ASP A 21 1.45 -12.33 23.68
CA ASP A 21 2.26 -11.35 22.95
C ASP A 21 2.27 -11.68 21.44
N TYR A 22 1.51 -10.94 20.67
CA TYR A 22 1.56 -11.03 19.21
C TYR A 22 2.68 -10.17 18.64
N THR A 23 3.55 -10.76 17.84
CA THR A 23 4.49 -9.98 17.06
C THR A 23 3.75 -9.11 16.03
N ALA A 24 4.29 -7.93 15.69
CA ALA A 24 3.70 -7.04 14.69
C ALA A 24 3.38 -7.75 13.35
N LYS A 25 4.14 -8.80 13.00
CA LYS A 25 3.90 -9.66 11.82
C LYS A 25 2.69 -10.59 11.98
N GLN A 26 2.39 -11.05 13.18
CA GLN A 26 1.24 -11.92 13.45
C GLN A 26 -0.05 -11.09 13.51
N LEU A 27 -0.01 -9.94 14.16
CA LEU A 27 -1.11 -8.94 14.12
C LEU A 27 -1.45 -8.51 12.69
N ASP A 28 -0.45 -8.41 11.82
CA ASP A 28 -0.66 -8.01 10.42
C ASP A 28 -1.26 -9.13 9.55
N ARG A 29 -1.08 -10.40 9.91
CA ARG A 29 -1.52 -11.55 9.09
C ARG A 29 -2.88 -12.12 9.48
N ASP A 30 -3.17 -12.28 10.76
CA ASP A 30 -4.19 -13.22 11.21
C ASP A 30 -5.29 -12.59 12.07
N VAL A 31 -5.07 -11.39 12.63
CA VAL A 31 -6.03 -10.72 13.51
C VAL A 31 -6.47 -9.39 12.93
N VAL A 32 -7.72 -9.30 12.53
CA VAL A 32 -8.38 -8.02 12.29
C VAL A 32 -8.85 -7.50 13.64
N ASN A 33 -8.19 -6.47 14.16
CA ASN A 33 -8.62 -5.84 15.41
C ASN A 33 -9.55 -4.64 15.09
N PRO A 34 -10.87 -4.78 15.27
CA PRO A 34 -11.81 -3.69 14.99
C PRO A 34 -11.51 -2.42 15.81
N SER A 35 -10.96 -2.58 17.03
CA SER A 35 -10.57 -1.45 17.88
C SER A 35 -9.41 -0.66 17.28
N GLN A 36 -8.46 -1.32 16.62
CA GLN A 36 -7.36 -0.65 15.93
C GLN A 36 -7.86 0.12 14.70
N ILE A 37 -8.73 -0.49 13.89
CA ILE A 37 -9.35 0.19 12.74
C ILE A 37 -10.09 1.43 13.23
N ARG A 38 -10.92 1.29 14.27
CA ARG A 38 -11.67 2.40 14.87
C ARG A 38 -10.74 3.53 15.34
N THR A 39 -9.66 3.20 16.02
CA THR A 39 -8.67 4.18 16.49
C THR A 39 -8.05 4.94 15.34
N ILE A 40 -7.65 4.25 14.26
CA ILE A 40 -7.07 4.88 13.06
C ILE A 40 -8.08 5.82 12.42
N ILE A 41 -9.31 5.37 12.19
CA ILE A 41 -10.35 6.17 11.53
C ILE A 41 -10.74 7.39 12.39
N ARG A 42 -10.86 7.22 13.69
CA ARG A 42 -11.12 8.33 14.63
C ARG A 42 -10.00 9.34 14.62
N THR A 43 -8.74 8.89 14.72
CA THR A 43 -7.56 9.75 14.65
C THR A 43 -7.50 10.50 13.32
N PHE A 44 -7.79 9.81 12.21
CA PHE A 44 -7.86 10.44 10.89
C PHE A 44 -8.92 11.54 10.86
N ARG A 45 -10.16 11.25 11.30
CA ARG A 45 -11.26 12.22 11.37
C ARG A 45 -10.87 13.45 12.19
N ASP A 46 -10.32 13.24 13.38
CA ASP A 46 -9.99 14.31 14.32
C ASP A 46 -8.84 15.21 13.81
N HIS A 47 -7.98 14.70 12.92
CA HIS A 47 -6.89 15.47 12.31
C HIS A 47 -7.28 16.14 10.97
N LEU A 48 -8.45 15.86 10.41
CA LEU A 48 -8.89 16.48 9.16
C LEU A 48 -8.85 18.02 9.19
N PRO A 49 -9.29 18.72 10.27
CA PRO A 49 -9.23 20.18 10.33
C PRO A 49 -7.79 20.74 10.29
N VAL A 50 -6.81 19.97 10.78
CA VAL A 50 -5.39 20.34 10.74
C VAL A 50 -4.80 20.12 9.37
N MET A 51 -5.12 18.97 8.74
CA MET A 51 -4.62 18.62 7.41
C MET A 51 -5.26 19.44 6.30
N PHE A 52 -6.53 19.82 6.46
CA PHE A 52 -7.32 20.55 5.48
C PHE A 52 -8.04 21.73 6.17
N PRO A 53 -7.32 22.80 6.51
CA PRO A 53 -7.90 23.94 7.21
C PRO A 53 -8.99 24.62 6.35
N ASN A 54 -10.05 25.07 7.03
CA ASN A 54 -11.23 25.73 6.42
C ASN A 54 -12.06 24.83 5.48
N ARG A 55 -11.89 23.50 5.50
CA ARG A 55 -12.77 22.56 4.81
C ARG A 55 -13.97 22.20 5.69
N GLN A 56 -15.16 22.24 5.12
CA GLN A 56 -16.39 21.82 5.78
C GLN A 56 -16.71 20.35 5.52
N GLU A 57 -16.46 19.90 4.29
CA GLU A 57 -16.60 18.50 3.91
C GLU A 57 -15.28 17.73 4.04
N VAL A 58 -15.40 16.43 4.23
CA VAL A 58 -14.25 15.51 4.19
C VAL A 58 -13.63 15.54 2.78
N PRO A 59 -12.34 15.77 2.62
CA PRO A 59 -11.66 15.73 1.32
C PRO A 59 -11.83 14.37 0.65
N LYS A 60 -11.83 14.32 -0.69
CA LYS A 60 -11.85 13.05 -1.41
C LYS A 60 -10.67 12.20 -0.99
N THR A 61 -10.95 11.08 -0.32
CA THR A 61 -9.97 10.22 0.33
C THR A 61 -10.03 8.82 -0.23
N LEU A 62 -8.87 8.25 -0.56
CA LEU A 62 -8.72 6.86 -0.96
C LEU A 62 -8.00 6.09 0.15
N ILE A 63 -8.64 5.05 0.67
CA ILE A 63 -8.09 4.16 1.71
C ILE A 63 -7.63 2.85 1.07
N PHE A 64 -6.40 2.44 1.37
CA PHE A 64 -5.86 1.16 0.91
C PHE A 64 -5.99 0.10 2.00
N ALA A 65 -6.81 -0.91 1.74
CA ALA A 65 -7.07 -2.05 2.62
C ALA A 65 -6.21 -3.27 2.25
N LYS A 66 -6.04 -4.23 3.17
CA LYS A 66 -5.27 -5.46 2.95
C LYS A 66 -5.99 -6.45 2.03
N ASN A 67 -7.28 -6.64 2.28
CA ASN A 67 -8.17 -7.58 1.58
C ASN A 67 -9.61 -7.10 1.66
N ASP A 68 -10.53 -7.80 1.01
CA ASP A 68 -11.95 -7.44 0.94
C ASP A 68 -12.61 -7.37 2.33
N SER A 69 -12.33 -8.33 3.21
CA SER A 69 -12.90 -8.33 4.57
C SER A 69 -12.42 -7.12 5.38
N HIS A 70 -11.13 -6.76 5.26
CA HIS A 70 -10.60 -5.56 5.89
C HIS A 70 -11.22 -4.28 5.31
N ALA A 71 -11.50 -4.25 4.01
CA ALA A 71 -12.20 -3.13 3.38
C ALA A 71 -13.62 -2.97 3.93
N ASP A 72 -14.36 -4.05 4.11
CA ASP A 72 -15.71 -4.03 4.69
C ASP A 72 -15.70 -3.53 6.14
N ASP A 73 -14.74 -3.99 6.95
CA ASP A 73 -14.57 -3.51 8.33
C ASP A 73 -14.21 -2.01 8.37
N ILE A 74 -13.34 -1.54 7.47
CA ILE A 74 -13.00 -0.11 7.34
C ILE A 74 -14.24 0.71 6.98
N ILE A 75 -15.02 0.28 5.99
CA ILE A 75 -16.23 0.99 5.54
C ILE A 75 -17.22 1.12 6.70
N LYS A 76 -17.46 0.03 7.44
CA LYS A 76 -18.32 0.04 8.61
C LYS A 76 -17.82 1.06 9.65
N MET A 77 -16.53 1.02 9.99
CA MET A 77 -15.95 1.95 10.97
C MET A 77 -15.99 3.41 10.48
N VAL A 78 -15.74 3.66 9.20
CA VAL A 78 -15.85 5.01 8.62
C VAL A 78 -17.27 5.54 8.76
N ARG A 79 -18.27 4.76 8.37
CA ARG A 79 -19.68 5.17 8.47
C ARG A 79 -20.10 5.46 9.92
N GLU A 80 -19.67 4.60 10.85
CA GLU A 80 -19.93 4.79 12.29
C GLU A 80 -19.24 6.03 12.85
N GLU A 81 -17.94 6.19 12.63
CA GLU A 81 -17.15 7.28 13.23
C GLU A 81 -17.47 8.67 12.62
N PHE A 82 -17.90 8.72 11.36
CA PHE A 82 -18.34 9.96 10.72
C PHE A 82 -19.85 10.20 10.87
N GLY A 83 -20.62 9.23 11.38
CA GLY A 83 -22.07 9.32 11.50
C GLY A 83 -22.76 9.47 10.14
N GLN A 84 -22.24 8.82 9.10
CA GLN A 84 -22.67 8.97 7.71
C GLN A 84 -23.22 7.65 7.15
N GLY A 85 -24.12 7.75 6.18
CA GLY A 85 -24.74 6.60 5.52
C GLY A 85 -23.87 5.97 4.42
N ASN A 86 -24.50 5.03 3.69
CA ASN A 86 -23.86 4.19 2.69
C ASN A 86 -23.23 4.98 1.54
N GLU A 87 -23.82 6.10 1.15
CA GLU A 87 -23.31 6.94 0.06
C GLU A 87 -21.98 7.63 0.37
N PHE A 88 -21.68 7.83 1.64
CA PHE A 88 -20.49 8.56 2.07
C PHE A 88 -19.19 7.79 1.85
N CYS A 89 -19.21 6.48 2.10
CA CYS A 89 -18.05 5.61 1.98
C CYS A 89 -18.41 4.35 1.20
N LYS A 90 -17.73 4.11 0.08
CA LYS A 90 -17.99 3.00 -0.84
C LYS A 90 -16.73 2.16 -1.08
N LYS A 91 -16.94 0.87 -1.40
CA LYS A 91 -15.87 -0.06 -1.82
C LYS A 91 -15.65 0.04 -3.33
N ILE A 92 -14.37 0.10 -3.74
CA ILE A 92 -13.97 0.02 -5.15
C ILE A 92 -13.02 -1.16 -5.31
N THR A 93 -13.57 -2.33 -5.61
CA THR A 93 -12.81 -3.56 -5.89
C THR A 93 -13.42 -4.31 -7.06
N TYR A 94 -12.66 -5.19 -7.71
CA TYR A 94 -13.18 -6.00 -8.82
C TYR A 94 -14.35 -6.91 -8.44
N LYS A 95 -14.51 -7.21 -7.15
CA LYS A 95 -15.57 -8.06 -6.59
C LYS A 95 -16.76 -7.28 -6.03
N ALA A 96 -16.83 -5.97 -6.23
CA ALA A 96 -17.84 -5.11 -5.62
C ALA A 96 -19.26 -5.31 -6.16
N LYS A 97 -19.49 -6.30 -7.05
CA LYS A 97 -20.84 -6.71 -7.47
C LYS A 97 -21.60 -7.56 -6.44
N ASP A 98 -20.88 -8.04 -5.41
CA ASP A 98 -21.53 -8.86 -4.39
C ASP A 98 -22.34 -7.98 -3.44
N ASP A 99 -23.62 -8.30 -3.31
CA ASP A 99 -24.50 -7.67 -2.33
C ASP A 99 -23.95 -7.86 -0.92
N ILE A 100 -24.03 -6.82 -0.10
CA ILE A 100 -23.72 -6.93 1.32
C ILE A 100 -24.94 -7.56 2.00
N VAL A 101 -24.77 -8.80 2.43
CA VAL A 101 -25.83 -9.60 3.05
C VAL A 101 -25.66 -9.55 4.57
N GLY A 102 -26.73 -9.28 5.29
CA GLY A 102 -26.79 -9.31 6.75
C GLY A 102 -26.69 -10.72 7.33
N GLU A 103 -26.58 -10.81 8.65
CA GLU A 103 -26.48 -12.10 9.37
C GLU A 103 -27.70 -13.02 9.12
N ASN A 104 -28.85 -12.46 8.74
CA ASN A 104 -30.10 -13.17 8.46
C ASN A 104 -30.30 -13.48 6.96
N GLY A 105 -29.31 -13.22 6.10
CA GLY A 105 -29.41 -13.43 4.66
C GLY A 105 -30.16 -12.34 3.90
N GLU A 106 -30.55 -11.24 4.55
CA GLU A 106 -31.15 -10.08 3.89
C GLU A 106 -30.08 -9.21 3.21
N VAL A 107 -30.38 -8.70 2.03
CA VAL A 107 -29.50 -7.75 1.31
C VAL A 107 -29.58 -6.39 1.98
N ILE A 108 -28.52 -6.02 2.72
CA ILE A 108 -28.42 -4.72 3.38
C ILE A 108 -28.04 -3.61 2.39
N GLU A 109 -27.16 -3.93 1.45
CA GLU A 109 -26.70 -3.00 0.42
C GLU A 109 -26.53 -3.76 -0.89
N GLN A 110 -27.15 -3.27 -1.96
CA GLN A 110 -27.03 -3.84 -3.29
C GLN A 110 -25.66 -3.50 -3.87
N GLY A 111 -24.96 -4.49 -4.43
CA GLY A 111 -23.65 -4.33 -5.01
C GLY A 111 -23.68 -3.39 -6.22
N GLU A 112 -22.93 -2.31 -6.18
CA GLU A 112 -22.78 -1.37 -7.29
C GLU A 112 -21.63 -1.77 -8.21
N GLU A 113 -21.76 -1.46 -9.49
CA GLU A 113 -20.67 -1.71 -10.42
C GLU A 113 -19.44 -0.83 -10.09
N PRO A 114 -18.21 -1.39 -9.96
CA PRO A 114 -17.02 -0.62 -9.58
C PRO A 114 -16.74 0.61 -10.45
N LYS A 115 -17.10 0.54 -11.74
CA LYS A 115 -16.96 1.65 -12.67
C LYS A 115 -17.90 2.81 -12.33
N THR A 116 -19.12 2.51 -11.91
CA THR A 116 -20.12 3.50 -11.50
C THR A 116 -19.68 4.18 -10.20
N VAL A 117 -19.29 3.40 -9.20
CA VAL A 117 -18.77 3.96 -7.93
C VAL A 117 -17.55 4.86 -8.17
N LEU A 118 -16.65 4.45 -9.06
CA LEU A 118 -15.48 5.24 -9.42
C LEU A 118 -15.85 6.55 -10.15
N ALA A 119 -16.84 6.49 -11.07
CA ALA A 119 -17.33 7.67 -11.76
C ALA A 119 -17.96 8.68 -10.77
N ASN A 120 -18.77 8.19 -9.84
CA ASN A 120 -19.36 8.99 -8.78
C ASN A 120 -18.28 9.57 -7.85
N PHE A 121 -17.28 8.77 -7.46
CA PHE A 121 -16.16 9.22 -6.64
C PHE A 121 -15.37 10.35 -7.29
N ARG A 122 -15.27 10.34 -8.63
CA ARG A 122 -14.58 11.38 -9.41
C ARG A 122 -15.40 12.65 -9.60
N ASN A 123 -16.69 12.51 -9.90
CA ASN A 123 -17.48 13.59 -10.47
C ASN A 123 -18.53 14.16 -9.51
N ASP A 124 -18.92 13.39 -8.50
CA ASP A 124 -20.03 13.76 -7.60
C ASP A 124 -19.52 14.14 -6.21
N TYR A 125 -20.41 14.74 -5.41
CA TYR A 125 -20.10 15.06 -4.02
C TYR A 125 -19.80 13.81 -3.21
N ASN A 126 -20.64 12.78 -3.31
CA ASN A 126 -20.45 11.47 -2.70
C ASN A 126 -20.04 10.43 -3.76
N PRO A 127 -19.30 9.37 -3.36
CA PRO A 127 -18.74 9.14 -2.04
C PRO A 127 -17.57 10.08 -1.71
N ARG A 128 -17.43 10.44 -0.43
CA ARG A 128 -16.27 11.21 0.06
C ARG A 128 -15.04 10.35 0.25
N ILE A 129 -15.26 9.11 0.70
CA ILE A 129 -14.21 8.14 0.98
C ILE A 129 -14.44 6.90 0.12
N ALA A 130 -13.38 6.45 -0.54
CA ALA A 130 -13.36 5.19 -1.26
C ALA A 130 -12.37 4.23 -0.60
N VAL A 131 -12.73 2.95 -0.47
CA VAL A 131 -11.85 1.91 0.07
C VAL A 131 -11.54 0.90 -1.03
N THR A 132 -10.25 0.64 -1.24
CA THR A 132 -9.79 -0.31 -2.26
C THR A 132 -8.78 -1.31 -1.68
N VAL A 133 -8.77 -2.52 -2.22
CA VAL A 133 -7.80 -3.56 -1.86
C VAL A 133 -6.66 -3.56 -2.86
N ASP A 134 -7.01 -3.54 -4.14
CA ASP A 134 -6.07 -3.53 -5.23
C ASP A 134 -6.01 -2.15 -5.86
N MET A 135 -4.99 -1.96 -6.67
CA MET A 135 -4.87 -0.74 -7.44
C MET A 135 -6.12 -0.59 -8.32
N ILE A 136 -6.86 0.51 -8.13
CA ILE A 136 -7.91 0.89 -9.08
C ILE A 136 -7.30 0.78 -10.47
N ALA A 137 -7.97 0.03 -11.36
CA ALA A 137 -7.47 -0.37 -12.67
C ALA A 137 -6.71 0.77 -13.38
N THR A 138 -5.66 0.40 -14.10
CA THR A 138 -4.88 1.31 -14.93
C THR A 138 -5.81 2.18 -15.80
N GLY A 139 -5.62 3.49 -15.78
CA GLY A 139 -6.42 4.44 -16.55
C GLY A 139 -7.48 5.21 -15.76
N THR A 140 -7.69 4.93 -14.48
CA THR A 140 -8.62 5.68 -13.64
C THR A 140 -7.97 6.92 -13.05
N ASP A 141 -8.20 8.06 -13.68
CA ASP A 141 -7.74 9.36 -13.20
C ASP A 141 -8.81 9.97 -12.27
N VAL A 142 -8.50 10.08 -10.97
CA VAL A 142 -9.35 10.75 -9.97
C VAL A 142 -8.69 12.06 -9.58
N ARG A 143 -8.86 13.10 -10.41
CA ARG A 143 -8.23 14.41 -10.19
C ARG A 143 -8.55 15.05 -8.84
N PRO A 144 -9.80 15.00 -8.33
CA PRO A 144 -10.14 15.60 -7.03
C PRO A 144 -9.65 14.81 -5.81
N LEU A 145 -8.86 13.76 -5.98
CA LEU A 145 -8.34 12.96 -4.87
C LEU A 145 -7.29 13.74 -4.07
N GLU A 146 -7.63 14.11 -2.83
CA GLU A 146 -6.82 14.99 -1.97
C GLU A 146 -6.09 14.25 -0.85
N CYS A 147 -6.53 13.03 -0.49
CA CYS A 147 -5.94 12.27 0.61
C CYS A 147 -5.79 10.78 0.27
N LEU A 148 -4.65 10.21 0.63
CA LEU A 148 -4.37 8.77 0.57
C LEU A 148 -4.12 8.26 1.98
N LEU A 149 -4.94 7.32 2.46
CA LEU A 149 -4.76 6.68 3.76
C LEU A 149 -4.31 5.23 3.58
N PHE A 150 -3.11 4.92 4.06
CA PHE A 150 -2.54 3.58 4.00
C PHE A 150 -2.85 2.79 5.27
N MET A 151 -3.66 1.74 5.13
CA MET A 151 -4.00 0.76 6.18
C MET A 151 -3.52 -0.65 5.82
N ARG A 152 -2.58 -0.75 4.88
CA ARG A 152 -1.90 -1.98 4.48
C ARG A 152 -0.41 -1.75 4.28
N ASP A 153 0.41 -2.77 4.56
CA ASP A 153 1.81 -2.73 4.16
C ASP A 153 1.96 -2.92 2.64
N VAL A 154 2.92 -2.21 2.06
CA VAL A 154 3.25 -2.28 0.63
C VAL A 154 4.75 -2.51 0.51
N LYS A 155 5.14 -3.72 0.19
CA LYS A 155 6.55 -4.13 0.10
C LYS A 155 7.21 -3.72 -1.22
N SER A 156 6.45 -3.67 -2.31
CA SER A 156 6.97 -3.30 -3.63
C SER A 156 7.05 -1.78 -3.77
N ARG A 157 8.24 -1.25 -4.08
CA ARG A 157 8.47 0.17 -4.35
C ARG A 157 7.62 0.66 -5.52
N ASN A 158 7.63 -0.05 -6.65
CA ASN A 158 6.86 0.36 -7.84
C ASN A 158 5.36 0.40 -7.54
N TYR A 159 4.86 -0.57 -6.79
CA TYR A 159 3.45 -0.58 -6.42
C TYR A 159 3.10 0.59 -5.50
N PHE A 160 3.97 0.90 -4.53
CA PHE A 160 3.81 2.05 -3.65
C PHE A 160 3.83 3.38 -4.42
N GLU A 161 4.78 3.55 -5.36
CA GLU A 161 4.84 4.74 -6.22
C GLU A 161 3.58 4.88 -7.09
N GLN A 162 3.07 3.79 -7.64
CA GLN A 162 1.81 3.80 -8.38
C GLN A 162 0.61 4.21 -7.51
N MET A 163 0.57 3.75 -6.26
CA MET A 163 -0.47 4.16 -5.29
C MET A 163 -0.37 5.66 -4.98
N LYS A 164 0.84 6.18 -4.70
CA LYS A 164 1.07 7.61 -4.49
C LYS A 164 0.70 8.43 -5.74
N GLY A 165 1.05 7.95 -6.91
CA GLY A 165 0.74 8.58 -8.18
C GLY A 165 -0.74 8.88 -8.42
N ARG A 166 -1.64 8.21 -7.68
CA ARG A 166 -3.09 8.52 -7.74
C ARG A 166 -3.44 9.90 -7.21
N GLY A 167 -2.68 10.41 -6.25
CA GLY A 167 -2.90 11.74 -5.66
C GLY A 167 -2.24 12.89 -6.42
N THR A 168 -1.31 12.61 -7.35
CA THR A 168 -0.43 13.64 -7.94
C THR A 168 -1.12 14.59 -8.92
N ARG A 169 -2.32 14.26 -9.41
CA ARG A 169 -3.04 15.09 -10.37
C ARG A 169 -3.47 16.42 -9.76
N THR A 170 -3.18 17.49 -10.47
CA THR A 170 -3.64 18.82 -10.09
C THR A 170 -5.05 19.07 -10.61
N LEU A 171 -5.77 19.97 -9.95
CA LEU A 171 -7.10 20.41 -10.36
C LEU A 171 -7.27 21.88 -9.98
N ASP A 172 -7.83 22.67 -10.88
CA ASP A 172 -8.15 24.06 -10.62
C ASP A 172 -9.24 24.20 -9.55
N LYS A 173 -9.37 25.39 -9.01
CA LYS A 173 -10.33 25.68 -7.93
C LYS A 173 -11.78 25.36 -8.33
N GLU A 174 -12.18 25.78 -9.52
CA GLU A 174 -13.54 25.59 -10.02
C GLU A 174 -13.85 24.10 -10.21
N GLY A 175 -12.91 23.35 -10.77
CA GLY A 175 -13.03 21.89 -10.92
C GLY A 175 -13.12 21.17 -9.58
N LEU A 176 -12.35 21.62 -8.57
CA LEU A 176 -12.41 21.03 -7.24
C LEU A 176 -13.72 21.38 -6.52
N GLN A 177 -14.21 22.60 -6.67
CA GLN A 177 -15.47 23.06 -6.05
C GLN A 177 -16.70 22.31 -6.56
N LYS A 178 -16.65 21.70 -7.75
CA LYS A 178 -17.75 20.85 -8.25
C LYS A 178 -18.03 19.67 -7.35
N VAL A 179 -16.99 19.11 -6.73
CA VAL A 179 -17.09 17.93 -5.83
C VAL A 179 -16.81 18.27 -4.37
N SER A 180 -16.16 19.40 -4.11
CA SER A 180 -15.79 19.88 -2.77
C SER A 180 -16.06 21.37 -2.66
N PRO A 181 -17.33 21.77 -2.41
CA PRO A 181 -17.78 23.17 -2.49
C PRO A 181 -17.02 24.14 -1.59
N SER A 182 -16.56 23.71 -0.41
CA SER A 182 -15.80 24.54 0.52
C SER A 182 -14.33 24.74 0.15
N ALA A 183 -13.89 24.20 -1.00
CA ALA A 183 -12.53 24.37 -1.46
C ALA A 183 -12.19 25.85 -1.72
N SER A 184 -11.22 26.37 -1.00
CA SER A 184 -10.79 27.78 -1.11
C SER A 184 -9.75 28.02 -2.21
N SER A 185 -9.03 26.98 -2.64
CA SER A 185 -7.93 27.04 -3.60
C SER A 185 -7.94 25.86 -4.56
N ALA A 186 -7.09 25.93 -5.59
CA ALA A 186 -6.80 24.81 -6.47
C ALA A 186 -6.12 23.65 -5.71
N LYS A 187 -6.33 22.43 -6.15
CA LYS A 187 -5.59 21.25 -5.67
C LYS A 187 -4.20 21.23 -6.31
N THR A 188 -3.19 21.59 -5.56
CA THR A 188 -1.77 21.57 -5.98
C THR A 188 -0.96 20.46 -5.34
N HIS A 189 -1.49 19.85 -4.28
CA HIS A 189 -0.85 18.77 -3.51
C HIS A 189 -1.91 17.78 -3.00
N TYR A 190 -1.44 16.72 -2.38
CA TYR A 190 -2.26 15.75 -1.68
C TYR A 190 -1.58 15.34 -0.37
N VAL A 191 -2.36 14.83 0.56
CA VAL A 191 -1.88 14.38 1.87
C VAL A 191 -1.76 12.86 1.87
N ILE A 192 -0.66 12.35 2.41
CA ILE A 192 -0.50 10.92 2.71
C ILE A 192 -0.66 10.73 4.21
N VAL A 193 -1.59 9.90 4.61
CA VAL A 193 -1.77 9.44 5.99
C VAL A 193 -1.28 8.01 6.07
N ASP A 194 -0.23 7.79 6.85
CA ASP A 194 0.40 6.49 7.02
C ASP A 194 0.09 5.93 8.40
N ALA A 195 -0.92 5.06 8.47
CA ALA A 195 -1.37 4.47 9.73
C ALA A 195 -0.50 3.31 10.25
N ILE A 196 0.38 2.76 9.39
CA ILE A 196 1.11 1.52 9.69
C ILE A 196 2.63 1.61 9.46
N GLY A 197 3.14 2.80 9.13
CA GLY A 197 4.58 3.00 8.86
C GLY A 197 5.02 2.53 7.47
N VAL A 198 4.10 2.47 6.50
CA VAL A 198 4.40 2.03 5.12
C VAL A 198 5.42 2.93 4.43
N THR A 199 5.43 4.22 4.74
CA THR A 199 6.38 5.19 4.17
C THR A 199 7.80 5.01 4.72
N LYS A 200 7.93 4.45 5.91
CA LYS A 200 9.20 4.18 6.61
C LYS A 200 9.72 2.76 6.37
N SER A 201 8.87 1.85 5.90
CA SER A 201 9.27 0.46 5.64
C SER A 201 10.24 0.40 4.46
N LEU A 202 11.29 -0.44 4.58
CA LEU A 202 12.21 -0.72 3.48
C LEU A 202 11.42 -1.33 2.32
N LYS A 203 11.32 -0.59 1.21
CA LYS A 203 10.70 -1.07 -0.01
C LYS A 203 11.70 -1.94 -0.74
N THR A 204 11.35 -3.16 -1.03
CA THR A 204 12.06 -3.94 -2.04
C THR A 204 11.84 -3.23 -3.37
N ALA A 205 12.94 -2.78 -3.98
CA ALA A 205 12.91 -2.45 -5.40
C ALA A 205 12.25 -3.65 -6.08
N SER A 206 11.27 -3.43 -6.95
CA SER A 206 10.71 -4.49 -7.77
C SER A 206 11.91 -5.22 -8.34
N GLN A 207 11.98 -6.54 -8.18
CA GLN A 207 13.03 -7.30 -8.82
C GLN A 207 12.96 -6.92 -10.29
N GLN A 208 13.91 -6.12 -10.75
CA GLN A 208 14.10 -5.94 -12.17
C GLN A 208 14.19 -7.34 -12.73
N LEU A 209 13.35 -7.63 -13.69
CA LEU A 209 13.29 -8.93 -14.33
C LEU A 209 14.74 -9.28 -14.72
N ASP A 210 15.19 -10.46 -14.31
CA ASP A 210 16.49 -11.00 -14.73
C ASP A 210 16.50 -11.04 -16.26
N THR A 211 17.01 -9.96 -16.86
CA THR A 211 17.00 -9.75 -18.31
C THR A 211 18.01 -10.68 -19.00
N LYS A 212 19.01 -11.15 -18.25
CA LYS A 212 20.07 -12.05 -18.75
C LYS A 212 19.89 -13.51 -18.30
N ARG A 213 18.68 -14.03 -18.38
CA ARG A 213 18.34 -15.41 -17.94
C ARG A 213 19.17 -16.51 -18.59
N SER A 214 19.66 -16.30 -19.80
CA SER A 214 20.49 -17.26 -20.56
C SER A 214 21.95 -17.30 -20.14
N VAL A 215 22.44 -16.30 -19.39
CA VAL A 215 23.82 -16.24 -18.90
C VAL A 215 23.94 -16.99 -17.57
N SER A 216 24.95 -17.83 -17.38
CA SER A 216 25.14 -18.51 -16.11
C SER A 216 25.45 -17.53 -14.97
N PHE A 217 25.17 -17.92 -13.72
CA PHE A 217 25.47 -17.08 -12.55
C PHE A 217 26.96 -16.77 -12.44
N SER A 218 27.81 -17.80 -12.69
CA SER A 218 29.28 -17.68 -12.67
C SER A 218 29.79 -16.74 -13.74
N ASP A 219 29.27 -16.84 -14.97
CA ASP A 219 29.69 -16.00 -16.07
C ASP A 219 29.23 -14.55 -15.91
N LEU A 220 28.03 -14.35 -15.35
CA LEU A 220 27.52 -13.03 -15.01
C LEU A 220 28.38 -12.37 -13.93
N GLY A 221 28.74 -13.11 -12.87
CA GLY A 221 29.65 -12.63 -11.83
C GLY A 221 31.02 -12.27 -12.37
N LYS A 222 31.61 -13.12 -13.21
CA LYS A 222 32.92 -12.86 -13.88
C LYS A 222 32.85 -11.66 -14.80
N ALA A 223 31.77 -11.51 -15.57
CA ALA A 223 31.57 -10.35 -16.47
C ALA A 223 31.50 -9.01 -15.71
N VAL A 224 30.85 -9.00 -14.56
CA VAL A 224 30.79 -7.81 -13.69
C VAL A 224 32.14 -7.53 -13.03
N VAL A 225 32.82 -8.55 -12.47
CA VAL A 225 34.05 -8.36 -11.70
C VAL A 225 35.27 -8.13 -12.60
N PHE A 226 35.43 -8.91 -13.68
CA PHE A 226 36.62 -8.91 -14.52
C PHE A 226 36.38 -8.30 -15.91
N GLY A 227 35.17 -8.34 -16.42
CA GLY A 227 34.83 -7.95 -17.78
C GLY A 227 34.38 -6.51 -17.95
N GLY A 228 34.29 -5.72 -16.89
CA GLY A 228 33.84 -4.33 -16.97
C GLY A 228 32.38 -4.17 -17.45
N ALA A 229 31.54 -5.20 -17.30
CA ALA A 229 30.13 -5.15 -17.64
C ALA A 229 29.34 -4.40 -16.53
N PHE A 230 29.54 -3.10 -16.47
CA PHE A 230 28.87 -2.20 -15.50
C PHE A 230 27.51 -1.68 -16.01
N ASP A 231 26.94 -2.33 -17.03
CA ASP A 231 25.59 -1.97 -17.48
C ASP A 231 24.52 -2.34 -16.41
N SER A 232 23.51 -1.52 -16.34
CA SER A 232 22.41 -1.65 -15.37
C SER A 232 21.75 -3.03 -15.41
N ASP A 233 21.67 -3.66 -16.60
CA ASP A 233 21.03 -4.96 -16.78
C ASP A 233 21.88 -6.09 -16.21
N SER A 234 23.19 -6.03 -16.34
CA SER A 234 24.13 -7.04 -15.79
C SER A 234 24.15 -6.97 -14.27
N ILE A 235 24.28 -5.77 -13.70
CA ILE A 235 24.32 -5.55 -12.26
C ILE A 235 22.98 -5.93 -11.62
N SER A 236 21.84 -5.51 -12.19
CA SER A 236 20.53 -5.85 -11.67
C SER A 236 20.23 -7.35 -11.75
N SER A 237 20.64 -8.03 -12.83
CA SER A 237 20.49 -9.48 -12.96
C SER A 237 21.34 -10.23 -11.92
N LEU A 238 22.56 -9.77 -11.67
CA LEU A 238 23.44 -10.33 -10.63
C LEU A 238 22.83 -10.14 -9.24
N ALA A 239 22.42 -8.94 -8.90
CA ALA A 239 21.79 -8.60 -7.63
C ALA A 239 20.50 -9.42 -7.39
N ALA A 240 19.66 -9.57 -8.42
CA ALA A 240 18.44 -10.39 -8.34
C ALA A 240 18.71 -11.87 -8.07
N ARG A 241 19.80 -12.43 -8.67
CA ARG A 241 20.20 -13.82 -8.42
C ARG A 241 20.82 -14.03 -7.05
N LEU A 242 21.65 -13.08 -6.58
CA LEU A 242 22.18 -13.09 -5.21
C LEU A 242 21.06 -12.98 -4.17
N ALA A 243 20.05 -12.16 -4.40
CA ALA A 243 18.89 -12.05 -3.53
C ALA A 243 18.06 -13.35 -3.46
N ARG A 244 17.95 -14.09 -4.57
CA ARG A 244 17.32 -15.42 -4.59
C ARG A 244 18.16 -16.46 -3.86
N LEU A 245 19.47 -16.45 -4.08
CA LEU A 245 20.41 -17.33 -3.40
C LEU A 245 20.30 -17.15 -1.88
N ASN A 246 20.32 -15.91 -1.39
CA ASN A 246 20.22 -15.62 0.04
C ASN A 246 18.96 -16.22 0.73
N LYS A 247 17.86 -16.40 -0.02
CA LYS A 247 16.64 -17.02 0.51
C LYS A 247 16.72 -18.55 0.64
N GLN A 248 17.70 -19.15 -0.02
CA GLN A 248 17.90 -20.61 -0.07
C GLN A 248 19.01 -21.08 0.87
N LEU A 249 19.82 -20.14 1.39
CA LEU A 249 20.94 -20.42 2.28
C LEU A 249 20.44 -20.58 3.73
N ASP A 250 21.05 -21.54 4.43
CA ASP A 250 20.94 -21.66 5.87
C ASP A 250 21.87 -20.67 6.62
N ASP A 251 21.74 -20.60 7.93
CA ASP A 251 22.48 -19.62 8.76
C ASP A 251 24.00 -19.85 8.69
N GLU A 252 24.46 -21.08 8.62
CA GLU A 252 25.91 -21.46 8.51
C GLU A 252 26.50 -21.00 7.17
N GLN A 253 25.75 -21.22 6.10
CA GLN A 253 26.15 -20.77 4.75
C GLN A 253 26.14 -19.24 4.63
N GLN A 254 25.20 -18.56 5.26
CA GLN A 254 25.16 -17.09 5.28
C GLN A 254 26.34 -16.52 6.06
N GLN A 255 26.73 -17.14 7.19
CA GLN A 255 27.88 -16.73 7.97
C GLN A 255 29.17 -16.93 7.18
N ARG A 256 29.32 -18.07 6.49
CA ARG A 256 30.49 -18.37 5.65
C ARG A 256 30.64 -17.39 4.49
N ILE A 257 29.54 -16.97 3.88
CA ILE A 257 29.57 -15.92 2.83
C ILE A 257 29.99 -14.58 3.44
N THR A 258 29.49 -14.23 4.61
CA THR A 258 29.87 -13.00 5.30
C THR A 258 31.37 -12.96 5.62
N GLU A 259 31.96 -14.08 6.00
CA GLU A 259 33.44 -14.21 6.21
C GLU A 259 34.19 -13.99 4.89
N ILE A 260 33.77 -14.64 3.79
CA ILE A 260 34.41 -14.53 2.46
C ILE A 260 34.32 -13.10 1.91
N THR A 261 33.21 -12.40 2.17
CA THR A 261 32.98 -11.00 1.72
C THR A 261 33.62 -9.94 2.62
N GLY A 262 34.47 -10.36 3.57
CA GLY A 262 35.13 -9.42 4.47
C GLY A 262 34.23 -8.77 5.52
N GLY A 263 33.21 -9.48 5.95
CA GLY A 263 32.25 -9.00 6.95
C GLY A 263 30.98 -8.37 6.39
N VAL A 264 30.84 -8.31 5.06
CA VAL A 264 29.62 -7.78 4.42
C VAL A 264 28.59 -8.89 4.21
N PRO A 265 27.42 -8.84 4.85
CA PRO A 265 26.39 -9.85 4.66
C PRO A 265 25.75 -9.74 3.26
N LEU A 266 25.36 -10.88 2.69
CA LEU A 266 24.82 -10.96 1.33
C LEU A 266 23.64 -10.01 1.06
N PRO A 267 22.68 -9.77 1.99
CA PRO A 267 21.64 -8.78 1.82
C PRO A 267 22.17 -7.34 1.63
N GLN A 268 23.27 -6.99 2.32
CA GLN A 268 23.89 -5.68 2.15
C GLN A 268 24.56 -5.55 0.79
N LEU A 269 25.30 -6.58 0.37
CA LEU A 269 25.91 -6.61 -0.96
C LEU A 269 24.87 -6.44 -2.09
N VAL A 270 23.72 -7.12 -1.98
CA VAL A 270 22.60 -6.96 -2.92
C VAL A 270 22.08 -5.53 -2.94
N LYS A 271 21.96 -4.92 -1.78
CA LYS A 271 21.52 -3.53 -1.65
C LYS A 271 22.51 -2.57 -2.31
N ASP A 272 23.79 -2.74 -2.06
CA ASP A 272 24.86 -1.90 -2.61
C ASP A 272 24.92 -2.01 -4.14
N LEU A 273 24.71 -3.20 -4.71
CA LEU A 273 24.61 -3.40 -6.17
C LEU A 273 23.41 -2.65 -6.77
N PHE A 274 22.27 -2.61 -6.08
CA PHE A 274 21.11 -1.84 -6.55
C PHE A 274 21.33 -0.33 -6.41
N HIS A 275 22.01 0.13 -5.37
CA HIS A 275 22.40 1.53 -5.22
C HIS A 275 23.36 1.98 -6.32
N ALA A 276 24.30 1.13 -6.70
CA ALA A 276 25.29 1.43 -7.76
C ALA A 276 24.67 1.66 -9.15
N ILE A 277 23.44 1.25 -9.40
CA ILE A 277 22.73 1.47 -10.68
C ILE A 277 21.58 2.48 -10.56
N ASN A 278 21.37 3.07 -9.38
CA ASN A 278 20.33 4.06 -9.15
C ASN A 278 20.82 5.43 -9.64
N ALA A 279 20.27 5.92 -10.76
CA ALA A 279 20.69 7.17 -11.38
C ALA A 279 20.61 8.39 -10.44
N ASP A 280 19.61 8.42 -9.54
CA ASP A 280 19.42 9.51 -8.59
C ASP A 280 20.53 9.55 -7.53
N GLU A 281 20.97 8.39 -7.07
CA GLU A 281 22.03 8.26 -6.06
C GLU A 281 23.42 8.47 -6.66
N ILE A 282 23.64 8.02 -7.90
CA ILE A 282 24.88 8.30 -8.65
C ILE A 282 25.04 9.82 -8.85
N HIS A 283 23.96 10.52 -9.14
CA HIS A 283 24.00 11.97 -9.33
C HIS A 283 24.28 12.71 -8.02
N GLN A 284 23.74 12.22 -6.90
CA GLN A 284 23.96 12.79 -5.57
C GLN A 284 25.41 12.60 -5.12
N ALA A 285 25.97 11.39 -5.31
CA ALA A 285 27.37 11.08 -4.98
C ALA A 285 28.40 11.81 -5.87
N ALA A 286 28.00 12.25 -7.07
CA ALA A 286 28.87 13.05 -7.95
C ALA A 286 28.85 14.54 -7.63
N CYS A 287 27.94 15.00 -6.77
CA CYS A 287 27.81 16.39 -6.33
C CYS A 287 28.44 16.65 -4.94
N GLU A 288 28.86 15.61 -4.23
CA GLU A 288 29.63 15.64 -3.00
C GLU A 288 31.13 15.51 -3.29
#